data_16e75206c1b8265c609b2fc859615c5d
#
_entry.id   16e75206c1b8265c609b2fc859615c5d
#
_cell.length_a   1.000
_cell.length_b   1.000
_cell.length_c   1.000
_cell.angle_alpha   90.00
_cell.angle_beta   90.00
_cell.angle_gamma   90.00
#
_symmetry.space_group_name_H-M   'P 1'
#
loop_
_entity.id
_entity.type
_entity.pdbx_description
1 polymer ?
#
loop_
_entity_poly.entity_id
_entity_poly.type
_entity_poly.pdbx_seq_one_letter_code
_entity_poly.pdbx_strand_id
1 'polypeptide(L)'
;IEKVDLKINKSTDRKLKLGFISADFFEHPVGYFLANPLKFINDKNFETIAFNNSDHSDVHTQRLKKMFTEWHDIFYLPDEEIIEMITASEIDILIDLSGHTAGNNMRVLRHKPAPIQVTWLGYCSTTGISEMDYIICDNISLPQRDERWFVEKPLRMERSYYCFSDPVDNEIKIDENIYSKGYINFGCFNNVKKLN
;
A
#
# COMPACT_ATOMS: atom_id res chain seq x y z
N ILE A 1 -18.21 -5.18 -16.90
CA ILE A 1 -17.69 -3.88 -16.40
C ILE A 1 -16.93 -3.25 -17.54
N GLU A 2 -17.28 -2.03 -17.89
CA GLU A 2 -16.62 -1.27 -18.94
C GLU A 2 -15.33 -0.67 -18.38
N LYS A 3 -14.21 -0.88 -19.09
CA LYS A 3 -12.91 -0.31 -18.71
C LYS A 3 -12.81 1.12 -19.20
N VAL A 4 -12.07 1.94 -18.45
CA VAL A 4 -11.81 3.33 -18.86
C VAL A 4 -10.90 3.35 -20.09
N ASP A 5 -11.24 4.17 -21.08
CA ASP A 5 -10.38 4.43 -22.23
C ASP A 5 -9.30 5.47 -21.84
N LEU A 6 -8.11 4.99 -21.51
CA LEU A 6 -7.02 5.81 -20.98
C LEU A 6 -6.18 6.44 -22.10
N LYS A 7 -5.99 7.74 -22.03
CA LYS A 7 -4.99 8.46 -22.83
C LYS A 7 -3.62 8.36 -22.14
N ILE A 8 -2.80 7.40 -22.57
CA ILE A 8 -1.47 7.18 -21.96
C ILE A 8 -0.50 8.25 -22.47
N ASN A 9 0.04 9.05 -21.57
CA ASN A 9 1.12 9.98 -21.85
C ASN A 9 2.47 9.25 -21.94
N LYS A 10 3.02 9.14 -23.16
CA LYS A 10 4.28 8.40 -23.44
C LYS A 10 5.54 9.28 -23.35
N SER A 11 5.44 10.52 -22.91
CA SER A 11 6.62 11.39 -22.74
C SER A 11 7.58 10.82 -21.70
N THR A 12 8.87 10.78 -22.02
CA THR A 12 9.94 10.34 -21.13
C THR A 12 10.53 11.47 -20.29
N ASP A 13 10.20 12.72 -20.61
CA ASP A 13 10.76 13.91 -19.97
C ASP A 13 9.85 14.51 -18.90
N ARG A 14 9.06 13.66 -18.23
CA ARG A 14 8.18 14.04 -17.13
C ARG A 14 8.35 13.15 -15.93
N LYS A 15 7.90 13.61 -14.78
CA LYS A 15 7.76 12.74 -13.62
C LYS A 15 6.66 11.70 -13.85
N LEU A 16 6.87 10.49 -13.33
CA LEU A 16 5.82 9.48 -13.27
C LEU A 16 4.93 9.75 -12.05
N LYS A 17 3.64 9.62 -12.23
CA LYS A 17 2.65 9.79 -11.17
C LYS A 17 2.30 8.44 -10.54
N LEU A 18 2.64 8.31 -9.25
CA LEU A 18 2.34 7.15 -8.43
C LEU A 18 1.09 7.45 -7.59
N GLY A 19 -0.02 6.81 -7.91
CA GLY A 19 -1.24 6.87 -7.09
C GLY A 19 -1.21 5.79 -6.02
N PHE A 20 -1.61 6.12 -4.80
CA PHE A 20 -1.78 5.18 -3.71
C PHE A 20 -3.22 5.25 -3.21
N ILE A 21 -3.92 4.13 -3.20
CA ILE A 21 -5.31 4.07 -2.74
C ILE A 21 -5.42 3.15 -1.52
N SER A 22 -6.01 3.66 -0.44
CA SER A 22 -6.18 2.90 0.81
C SER A 22 -7.23 3.51 1.72
N ALA A 23 -7.80 2.66 2.58
CA ALA A 23 -8.58 3.08 3.75
C ALA A 23 -7.72 3.25 5.02
N ASP A 24 -6.41 2.96 4.97
CA ASP A 24 -5.56 2.74 6.16
C ASP A 24 -4.41 3.77 6.29
N PHE A 25 -4.61 5.01 5.81
CA PHE A 25 -3.63 6.09 5.96
C PHE A 25 -3.67 6.76 7.34
N PHE A 26 -3.65 5.97 8.40
CA PHE A 26 -3.68 6.40 9.79
C PHE A 26 -2.77 5.51 10.65
N GLU A 27 -2.86 5.55 11.98
CA GLU A 27 -2.14 4.65 12.90
C GLU A 27 -2.56 3.19 12.70
N HIS A 28 -2.14 2.64 11.58
CA HIS A 28 -2.39 1.29 11.11
C HIS A 28 -1.09 0.70 10.53
N PRO A 29 -0.87 -0.63 10.56
CA PRO A 29 0.31 -1.26 9.98
C PRO A 29 0.62 -0.81 8.56
N VAL A 30 -0.38 -0.68 7.69
CA VAL A 30 -0.22 -0.17 6.31
C VAL A 30 0.38 1.22 6.29
N GLY A 31 -0.14 2.15 7.11
CA GLY A 31 0.38 3.52 7.21
C GLY A 31 1.84 3.55 7.66
N TYR A 32 2.21 2.74 8.66
CA TYR A 32 3.59 2.66 9.16
C TYR A 32 4.55 2.10 8.11
N PHE A 33 4.16 1.04 7.41
CA PHE A 33 5.00 0.45 6.35
C PHE A 33 5.15 1.38 5.15
N LEU A 34 4.12 2.13 4.79
CA LEU A 34 4.14 3.06 3.67
C LEU A 34 5.02 4.28 3.93
N ALA A 35 5.04 4.79 5.17
CA ALA A 35 5.77 6.00 5.52
C ALA A 35 7.26 5.93 5.17
N ASN A 36 7.87 4.74 5.26
CA ASN A 36 9.28 4.58 4.97
C ASN A 36 9.62 4.68 3.47
N PRO A 37 8.98 3.93 2.56
CA PRO A 37 9.20 4.12 1.12
C PRO A 37 8.98 5.55 0.65
N LEU A 38 7.94 6.24 1.13
CA LEU A 38 7.67 7.62 0.75
C LEU A 38 8.83 8.57 1.04
N LYS A 39 9.63 8.33 2.08
CA LYS A 39 10.83 9.13 2.39
C LYS A 39 11.92 9.00 1.31
N PHE A 40 11.97 7.88 0.61
CA PHE A 40 13.03 7.55 -0.34
C PHE A 40 12.59 7.64 -1.79
N ILE A 41 11.30 7.88 -2.06
CA ILE A 41 10.83 8.14 -3.41
C ILE A 41 11.47 9.44 -3.89
N ASN A 42 12.19 9.34 -5.02
CA ASN A 42 12.88 10.47 -5.61
C ASN A 42 11.88 11.46 -6.23
N ASP A 43 11.68 12.59 -5.59
CA ASP A 43 10.77 13.67 -6.01
C ASP A 43 11.14 14.32 -7.34
N LYS A 44 12.36 14.11 -7.87
CA LYS A 44 12.76 14.54 -9.21
C LYS A 44 12.12 13.71 -10.31
N ASN A 45 11.87 12.42 -10.05
CA ASN A 45 11.38 11.48 -11.03
C ASN A 45 9.92 11.09 -10.83
N PHE A 46 9.38 11.31 -9.63
CA PHE A 46 8.05 10.87 -9.24
C PHE A 46 7.22 11.97 -8.58
N GLU A 47 5.93 11.92 -8.82
CA GLU A 47 4.90 12.60 -8.02
C GLU A 47 4.08 11.53 -7.33
N THR A 48 3.74 11.75 -6.05
CA THR A 48 2.97 10.79 -5.25
C THR A 48 1.62 11.38 -4.91
N ILE A 49 0.55 10.67 -5.25
CA ILE A 49 -0.83 11.10 -5.07
C ILE A 49 -1.56 10.08 -4.18
N ALA A 50 -2.16 10.53 -3.09
CA ALA A 50 -2.95 9.69 -2.21
C ALA A 50 -4.44 9.80 -2.51
N PHE A 51 -5.13 8.67 -2.55
CA PHE A 51 -6.59 8.53 -2.59
C PHE A 51 -7.03 7.87 -1.28
N ASN A 52 -7.39 8.71 -0.30
CA ASN A 52 -7.72 8.27 1.05
C ASN A 52 -9.19 7.87 1.17
N ASN A 53 -9.45 6.57 1.34
CA ASN A 53 -10.80 6.02 1.50
C ASN A 53 -11.15 5.80 2.99
N SER A 54 -10.90 6.81 3.83
CA SER A 54 -11.24 6.79 5.25
C SER A 54 -11.69 8.17 5.73
N ASP A 55 -12.67 8.20 6.61
CA ASP A 55 -13.07 9.39 7.37
C ASP A 55 -12.28 9.55 8.68
N HIS A 56 -11.51 8.52 9.05
CA HIS A 56 -10.63 8.58 10.21
C HIS A 56 -9.36 9.38 9.91
N SER A 57 -8.99 10.27 10.82
CA SER A 57 -7.77 11.09 10.71
C SER A 57 -7.13 11.26 12.08
N ASP A 58 -5.85 10.94 12.17
CA ASP A 58 -5.02 11.06 13.36
C ASP A 58 -3.69 11.78 13.07
N VAL A 59 -2.79 11.78 14.06
CA VAL A 59 -1.45 12.41 13.92
C VAL A 59 -0.65 11.75 12.79
N HIS A 60 -0.77 10.43 12.61
CA HIS A 60 -0.07 9.70 11.56
C HIS A 60 -0.62 10.05 10.17
N THR A 61 -1.95 10.20 10.03
CA THR A 61 -2.59 10.72 8.82
C THR A 61 -2.02 12.06 8.41
N GLN A 62 -1.91 13.00 9.36
CA GLN A 62 -1.37 14.35 9.10
C GLN A 62 0.11 14.31 8.71
N ARG A 63 0.87 13.36 9.24
CA ARG A 63 2.27 13.11 8.84
C ARG A 63 2.35 12.57 7.42
N LEU A 64 1.57 11.54 7.08
CA LEU A 64 1.52 10.96 5.74
C LEU A 64 1.09 12.00 4.70
N LYS A 65 0.05 12.79 4.99
CA LYS A 65 -0.46 13.84 4.09
C LYS A 65 0.62 14.83 3.65
N LYS A 66 1.59 15.13 4.51
CA LYS A 66 2.73 16.01 4.20
C LYS A 66 3.81 15.35 3.34
N MET A 67 3.78 14.02 3.20
CA MET A 67 4.76 13.26 2.43
C MET A 67 4.31 13.04 0.98
N PHE A 68 3.02 13.21 0.69
CA PHE A 68 2.47 13.12 -0.64
C PHE A 68 2.51 14.48 -1.36
N THR A 69 2.66 14.46 -2.67
CA THR A 69 2.56 15.65 -3.52
C THR A 69 1.12 16.18 -3.55
N GLU A 70 0.15 15.26 -3.65
CA GLU A 70 -1.28 15.56 -3.66
C GLU A 70 -2.03 14.57 -2.76
N TRP A 71 -3.17 15.02 -2.22
CA TRP A 71 -4.01 14.20 -1.34
C TRP A 71 -5.48 14.45 -1.64
N HIS A 72 -6.21 13.37 -1.93
CA HIS A 72 -7.63 13.36 -2.21
C HIS A 72 -8.36 12.50 -1.17
N ASP A 73 -9.33 13.07 -0.46
CA ASP A 73 -10.21 12.33 0.43
C ASP A 73 -11.42 11.84 -0.40
N ILE A 74 -11.55 10.50 -0.54
CA ILE A 74 -12.51 9.84 -1.43
C ILE A 74 -13.60 9.08 -0.70
N PHE A 75 -13.59 9.03 0.63
CA PHE A 75 -14.44 8.16 1.46
C PHE A 75 -15.95 8.33 1.19
N TYR A 76 -16.40 9.56 0.94
CA TYR A 76 -17.80 9.86 0.70
C TYR A 76 -18.19 9.92 -0.79
N LEU A 77 -17.25 9.65 -1.68
CA LEU A 77 -17.49 9.71 -3.12
C LEU A 77 -18.03 8.37 -3.64
N PRO A 78 -18.95 8.39 -4.62
CA PRO A 78 -19.35 7.20 -5.34
C PRO A 78 -18.20 6.68 -6.22
N ASP A 79 -18.22 5.39 -6.56
CA ASP A 79 -17.18 4.73 -7.35
C ASP A 79 -16.88 5.46 -8.67
N GLU A 80 -17.90 5.99 -9.34
CA GLU A 80 -17.79 6.70 -10.61
C GLU A 80 -16.94 7.98 -10.47
N GLU A 81 -17.17 8.77 -9.43
CA GLU A 81 -16.39 9.99 -9.16
C GLU A 81 -14.95 9.67 -8.79
N ILE A 82 -14.72 8.57 -8.05
CA ILE A 82 -13.36 8.11 -7.73
C ILE A 82 -12.62 7.71 -9.01
N ILE A 83 -13.28 6.98 -9.91
CA ILE A 83 -12.72 6.57 -11.21
C ILE A 83 -12.36 7.81 -12.04
N GLU A 84 -13.26 8.77 -12.15
CA GLU A 84 -13.02 10.03 -12.87
C GLU A 84 -11.87 10.81 -12.26
N MET A 85 -11.79 10.92 -10.93
CA MET A 85 -10.71 11.61 -10.22
C MET A 85 -9.34 10.97 -10.49
N ILE A 86 -9.24 9.63 -10.38
CA ILE A 86 -7.98 8.90 -10.65
C ILE A 86 -7.57 9.08 -12.12
N THR A 87 -8.52 9.00 -13.04
CA THR A 87 -8.29 9.17 -14.48
C THR A 87 -7.83 10.60 -14.81
N ALA A 88 -8.49 11.61 -14.24
CA ALA A 88 -8.16 13.02 -14.43
C ALA A 88 -6.79 13.38 -13.82
N SER A 89 -6.37 12.67 -12.78
CA SER A 89 -5.03 12.81 -12.19
C SER A 89 -3.92 12.27 -13.08
N GLU A 90 -4.24 11.57 -14.18
CA GLU A 90 -3.28 10.96 -15.11
C GLU A 90 -2.25 10.06 -14.40
N ILE A 91 -2.73 9.20 -13.50
CA ILE A 91 -1.87 8.27 -12.74
C ILE A 91 -1.23 7.26 -13.71
N ASP A 92 0.10 7.10 -13.63
CA ASP A 92 0.83 6.09 -14.41
C ASP A 92 0.77 4.71 -13.77
N ILE A 93 0.95 4.67 -12.44
CA ILE A 93 0.94 3.43 -11.64
C ILE A 93 0.05 3.67 -10.42
N LEU A 94 -1.05 2.94 -10.34
CA LEU A 94 -1.94 2.95 -9.17
C LEU A 94 -1.61 1.77 -8.26
N ILE A 95 -1.29 2.06 -7.00
CA ILE A 95 -0.90 1.08 -5.99
C ILE A 95 -2.04 0.95 -4.99
N ASP A 96 -2.69 -0.21 -5.00
CA ASP A 96 -3.69 -0.61 -4.01
C ASP A 96 -3.01 -1.15 -2.76
N LEU A 97 -3.34 -0.58 -1.60
CA LEU A 97 -2.77 -0.99 -0.32
C LEU A 97 -3.76 -1.76 0.56
N SER A 98 -4.94 -2.06 0.06
CA SER A 98 -6.01 -2.69 0.83
C SER A 98 -6.30 -4.13 0.43
N GLY A 99 -6.22 -4.46 -0.86
CA GLY A 99 -6.68 -5.75 -1.35
C GLY A 99 -8.14 -6.00 -0.92
N HIS A 100 -8.43 -7.15 -0.33
CA HIS A 100 -9.77 -7.52 0.15
C HIS A 100 -10.04 -7.15 1.63
N THR A 101 -9.27 -6.25 2.22
CA THR A 101 -9.56 -5.76 3.58
C THR A 101 -10.76 -4.80 3.61
N ALA A 102 -11.21 -4.41 4.81
CA ALA A 102 -12.30 -3.47 4.98
C ALA A 102 -11.95 -2.11 4.32
N GLY A 103 -12.93 -1.45 3.72
CA GLY A 103 -12.73 -0.17 3.03
C GLY A 103 -11.95 -0.27 1.72
N ASN A 104 -11.86 -1.47 1.11
CA ASN A 104 -11.18 -1.65 -0.17
C ASN A 104 -11.91 -0.98 -1.34
N ASN A 105 -11.17 -0.76 -2.42
CA ASN A 105 -11.65 -0.12 -3.64
C ASN A 105 -11.67 -1.09 -4.85
N MET A 106 -11.90 -2.40 -4.61
CA MET A 106 -11.87 -3.42 -5.66
C MET A 106 -12.83 -3.11 -6.82
N ARG A 107 -13.98 -2.48 -6.55
CA ARG A 107 -14.95 -2.09 -7.59
C ARG A 107 -14.38 -1.02 -8.51
N VAL A 108 -13.74 0.00 -7.95
CA VAL A 108 -13.04 1.06 -8.69
C VAL A 108 -11.91 0.45 -9.55
N LEU A 109 -11.08 -0.41 -8.96
CA LEU A 109 -9.93 -1.01 -9.64
C LEU A 109 -10.31 -1.91 -10.82
N ARG A 110 -11.50 -2.51 -10.81
CA ARG A 110 -12.04 -3.30 -11.95
C ARG A 110 -12.32 -2.47 -13.20
N HIS A 111 -12.47 -1.16 -13.08
CA HIS A 111 -12.64 -0.25 -14.22
C HIS A 111 -11.30 0.15 -14.85
N LYS A 112 -10.17 -0.27 -14.27
CA LYS A 112 -8.82 0.02 -14.76
C LYS A 112 -8.55 1.52 -14.93
N PRO A 113 -8.70 2.37 -13.87
CA PRO A 113 -8.54 3.83 -14.00
C PRO A 113 -7.09 4.28 -14.16
N ALA A 114 -6.11 3.38 -14.12
CA ALA A 114 -4.71 3.66 -14.40
C ALA A 114 -4.10 2.60 -15.34
N PRO A 115 -3.11 2.95 -16.18
CA PRO A 115 -2.47 2.04 -17.12
C PRO A 115 -1.87 0.81 -16.46
N ILE A 116 -1.23 1.00 -15.30
CA ILE A 116 -0.63 -0.05 -14.49
C ILE A 116 -1.25 -0.03 -13.10
N GLN A 117 -1.74 -1.18 -12.65
CA GLN A 117 -2.28 -1.37 -11.32
C GLN A 117 -1.50 -2.44 -10.57
N VAL A 118 -1.12 -2.13 -9.34
CA VAL A 118 -0.28 -2.97 -8.49
C VAL A 118 -0.95 -3.13 -7.13
N THR A 119 -1.06 -4.35 -6.63
CA THR A 119 -1.46 -4.57 -5.22
C THR A 119 -0.24 -4.78 -4.35
N TRP A 120 -0.24 -4.17 -3.17
CA TRP A 120 0.87 -4.24 -2.22
C TRP A 120 0.37 -4.09 -0.78
N LEU A 121 1.00 -4.79 0.13
CA LEU A 121 1.09 -4.51 1.56
C LEU A 121 -0.11 -4.96 2.41
N GLY A 122 -1.33 -4.46 2.17
CA GLY A 122 -2.46 -4.66 3.09
C GLY A 122 -3.11 -6.03 3.03
N TYR A 123 -2.94 -6.76 1.93
CA TYR A 123 -3.51 -8.08 1.72
C TYR A 123 -2.48 -9.03 1.09
N CYS A 124 -2.32 -10.20 1.68
CA CYS A 124 -1.23 -11.12 1.33
C CYS A 124 -1.59 -12.15 0.24
N SER A 125 -2.74 -12.03 -0.41
CA SER A 125 -3.19 -12.97 -1.44
C SER A 125 -3.62 -12.22 -2.71
N THR A 126 -3.96 -12.99 -3.75
CA THR A 126 -4.44 -12.45 -5.02
C THR A 126 -5.70 -11.60 -4.82
N THR A 127 -5.84 -10.53 -5.59
CA THR A 127 -7.07 -9.75 -5.67
C THR A 127 -8.17 -10.48 -6.46
N GLY A 128 -7.78 -11.41 -7.35
CA GLY A 128 -8.69 -12.14 -8.21
C GLY A 128 -9.30 -11.32 -9.33
N ILE A 129 -8.85 -10.08 -9.55
CA ILE A 129 -9.33 -9.23 -10.65
C ILE A 129 -8.29 -9.10 -11.76
N SER A 130 -8.75 -9.32 -13.00
CA SER A 130 -7.88 -9.34 -14.20
C SER A 130 -7.26 -7.98 -14.53
N GLU A 131 -7.79 -6.91 -13.99
CA GLU A 131 -7.33 -5.53 -14.18
C GLU A 131 -6.14 -5.17 -13.29
N MET A 132 -5.83 -5.99 -12.28
CA MET A 132 -4.62 -5.87 -11.48
C MET A 132 -3.45 -6.54 -12.21
N ASP A 133 -2.41 -5.77 -12.53
CA ASP A 133 -1.29 -6.26 -13.35
C ASP A 133 -0.24 -6.98 -12.51
N TYR A 134 0.08 -6.44 -11.33
CA TYR A 134 1.19 -6.92 -10.52
C TYR A 134 0.84 -6.99 -9.03
N ILE A 135 1.55 -7.89 -8.34
CA ILE A 135 1.62 -7.94 -6.87
C ILE A 135 3.07 -7.78 -6.41
N ILE A 136 3.32 -6.83 -5.50
CA ILE A 136 4.62 -6.72 -4.85
C ILE A 136 4.72 -7.78 -3.76
N CYS A 137 5.71 -8.67 -3.88
CA CYS A 137 5.92 -9.80 -3.00
C CYS A 137 7.41 -10.10 -2.81
N ASP A 138 7.72 -11.13 -2.07
CA ASP A 138 9.04 -11.76 -1.99
C ASP A 138 8.93 -13.29 -2.13
N ASN A 139 10.06 -13.99 -2.06
CA ASN A 139 10.08 -15.44 -2.24
C ASN A 139 9.46 -16.23 -1.05
N ILE A 140 9.24 -15.56 0.08
CA ILE A 140 8.63 -16.17 1.27
C ILE A 140 7.11 -15.95 1.25
N SER A 141 6.67 -14.71 0.98
CA SER A 141 5.25 -14.35 0.94
C SER A 141 4.51 -14.97 -0.25
N LEU A 142 5.19 -15.12 -1.40
CA LEU A 142 4.66 -15.79 -2.59
C LEU A 142 5.72 -16.73 -3.18
N PRO A 143 5.83 -17.98 -2.69
CA PRO A 143 6.70 -18.99 -3.29
C PRO A 143 6.33 -19.25 -4.75
N GLN A 144 7.32 -19.54 -5.60
CA GLN A 144 7.11 -19.74 -7.05
C GLN A 144 6.06 -20.82 -7.35
N ARG A 145 5.98 -21.89 -6.55
CA ARG A 145 4.99 -22.97 -6.69
C ARG A 145 3.54 -22.50 -6.56
N ASP A 146 3.31 -21.36 -5.87
CA ASP A 146 1.99 -20.83 -5.54
C ASP A 146 1.53 -19.72 -6.49
N GLU A 147 2.40 -19.25 -7.41
CA GLU A 147 2.08 -18.21 -8.42
C GLU A 147 0.86 -18.57 -9.28
N ARG A 148 0.64 -19.85 -9.54
CA ARG A 148 -0.50 -20.35 -10.33
C ARG A 148 -1.88 -19.99 -9.73
N TRP A 149 -1.92 -19.58 -8.46
CA TRP A 149 -3.15 -19.19 -7.77
C TRP A 149 -3.42 -17.70 -7.81
N PHE A 150 -2.48 -16.92 -8.42
CA PHE A 150 -2.56 -15.47 -8.49
C PHE A 150 -2.89 -15.05 -9.92
N VAL A 151 -3.72 -14.02 -10.06
CA VAL A 151 -4.01 -13.41 -11.37
C VAL A 151 -2.96 -12.36 -11.71
N GLU A 152 -2.33 -11.76 -10.71
CA GLU A 152 -1.29 -10.76 -10.83
C GLU A 152 0.07 -11.38 -11.14
N LYS A 153 0.89 -10.64 -11.89
CA LYS A 153 2.31 -11.02 -12.07
C LYS A 153 3.13 -10.61 -10.84
N PRO A 154 3.93 -11.50 -10.26
CA PRO A 154 4.75 -11.16 -9.10
C PRO A 154 5.88 -10.20 -9.45
N LEU A 155 5.98 -9.07 -8.70
CA LEU A 155 7.14 -8.20 -8.62
C LEU A 155 7.89 -8.54 -7.34
N ARG A 156 8.96 -9.33 -7.48
CA ARG A 156 9.69 -9.88 -6.34
C ARG A 156 10.75 -8.93 -5.83
N MET A 157 10.63 -8.56 -4.56
CA MET A 157 11.69 -7.88 -3.83
C MET A 157 12.80 -8.88 -3.46
N GLU A 158 14.05 -8.42 -3.47
CA GLU A 158 15.21 -9.28 -3.17
C GLU A 158 15.22 -9.83 -1.75
N ARG A 159 14.72 -9.07 -0.78
CA ARG A 159 14.72 -9.43 0.64
C ARG A 159 13.32 -9.61 1.17
N SER A 160 12.61 -8.51 1.39
CA SER A 160 11.26 -8.48 1.95
C SER A 160 10.41 -7.48 1.20
N TYR A 161 9.13 -7.81 0.99
CA TYR A 161 8.15 -6.87 0.45
C TYR A 161 7.65 -5.88 1.51
N TYR A 162 7.96 -6.09 2.77
CA TYR A 162 7.74 -5.13 3.84
C TYR A 162 8.88 -4.14 3.95
N CYS A 163 8.54 -2.86 4.14
CA CYS A 163 9.49 -1.78 4.34
C CYS A 163 9.17 -1.06 5.65
N PHE A 164 9.43 -1.74 6.77
CA PHE A 164 9.13 -1.21 8.10
C PHE A 164 10.16 -0.14 8.52
N SER A 165 9.67 0.94 9.08
CA SER A 165 10.46 1.86 9.90
C SER A 165 9.84 1.98 11.28
N ASP A 166 10.67 2.10 12.29
CA ASP A 166 10.19 2.34 13.64
C ASP A 166 9.34 3.63 13.66
N PRO A 167 8.08 3.58 14.08
CA PRO A 167 7.22 4.77 14.19
C PRO A 167 7.67 5.73 15.30
N VAL A 168 8.53 5.28 16.18
CA VAL A 168 9.00 6.04 17.35
C VAL A 168 10.52 6.00 17.39
N ASP A 169 11.18 7.17 17.36
CA ASP A 169 12.62 7.33 17.59
C ASP A 169 12.95 7.04 19.08
N ASN A 170 12.59 5.88 19.57
CA ASN A 170 12.94 5.42 20.91
C ASN A 170 14.19 4.54 20.84
N GLU A 171 15.24 4.96 21.51
CA GLU A 171 16.34 4.03 21.82
C GLU A 171 15.79 2.88 22.67
N ILE A 172 15.61 1.72 22.07
CA ILE A 172 15.26 0.50 22.79
C ILE A 172 16.50 0.13 23.62
N LYS A 173 16.45 0.40 24.91
CA LYS A 173 17.49 -0.06 25.85
C LYS A 173 17.21 -1.52 26.19
N ILE A 174 18.09 -2.39 25.73
CA ILE A 174 18.07 -3.80 26.13
C ILE A 174 18.56 -3.87 27.58
N ASP A 175 17.75 -4.44 28.47
CA ASP A 175 18.18 -4.75 29.84
C ASP A 175 19.22 -5.87 29.79
N GLU A 176 20.50 -5.53 30.04
CA GLU A 176 21.58 -6.51 30.01
C GLU A 176 21.43 -7.63 31.04
N ASN A 177 20.60 -7.42 32.08
CA ASN A 177 20.28 -8.45 33.07
C ASN A 177 19.31 -9.53 32.56
N ILE A 178 18.80 -9.41 31.33
CA ILE A 178 17.87 -10.38 30.76
C ILE A 178 18.45 -11.81 30.73
N TYR A 179 19.78 -11.91 30.59
CA TYR A 179 20.51 -13.18 30.53
C TYR A 179 20.80 -13.80 31.90
N SER A 180 20.65 -13.05 33.01
CA SER A 180 20.96 -13.50 34.36
C SER A 180 19.80 -14.16 35.08
N LYS A 181 18.58 -14.16 34.50
CA LYS A 181 17.35 -14.61 35.16
C LYS A 181 17.19 -16.14 35.23
N GLY A 182 18.02 -16.94 34.57
CA GLY A 182 17.94 -18.40 34.56
C GLY A 182 16.69 -18.96 33.86
N TYR A 183 15.87 -18.15 33.20
CA TYR A 183 14.71 -18.54 32.40
C TYR A 183 14.56 -17.64 31.17
N ILE A 184 13.87 -18.16 30.16
CA ILE A 184 13.58 -17.43 28.91
C ILE A 184 12.10 -17.03 28.90
N ASN A 185 11.82 -15.75 28.64
CA ASN A 185 10.49 -15.24 28.43
C ASN A 185 10.14 -15.30 26.94
N PHE A 186 9.03 -15.96 26.62
CA PHE A 186 8.42 -15.88 25.28
C PHE A 186 7.25 -14.90 25.33
N GLY A 187 7.30 -13.88 24.46
CA GLY A 187 6.24 -12.88 24.34
C GLY A 187 5.54 -12.94 22.99
N CYS A 188 4.24 -12.70 22.99
CA CYS A 188 3.46 -12.52 21.76
C CYS A 188 2.67 -11.21 21.89
N PHE A 189 2.93 -10.26 20.99
CA PHE A 189 2.27 -8.97 20.94
C PHE A 189 1.11 -8.92 19.92
N ASN A 190 0.65 -10.08 19.45
CA ASN A 190 -0.51 -10.15 18.57
C ASN A 190 -1.78 -9.72 19.30
N ASN A 191 -2.74 -9.20 18.52
CA ASN A 191 -4.06 -8.89 19.04
C ASN A 191 -4.70 -10.17 19.62
N VAL A 192 -5.19 -10.07 20.87
CA VAL A 192 -5.81 -11.19 21.60
C VAL A 192 -6.98 -11.84 20.82
N LYS A 193 -7.67 -11.07 19.98
CA LYS A 193 -8.73 -11.58 19.08
C LYS A 193 -8.23 -12.62 18.06
N LYS A 194 -6.92 -12.74 17.86
CA LYS A 194 -6.30 -13.76 16.97
C LYS A 194 -5.94 -15.07 17.69
N LEU A 195 -6.14 -15.13 19.01
CA LEU A 195 -6.00 -16.36 19.78
C LEU A 195 -7.31 -17.14 19.65
N ASN A 196 -7.29 -18.24 18.92
CA ASN A 196 -8.39 -19.21 18.83
C ASN A 196 -8.24 -20.24 19.95
#